data_977c688e5d406e9311799cc0d174030e
#
_entry.id   977c688e5d406e9311799cc0d174030e
#
_cell.length_a   1.000
_cell.length_b   1.000
_cell.length_c   1.000
_cell.angle_alpha   90.00
_cell.angle_beta   90.00
_cell.angle_gamma   90.00
#
_symmetry.space_group_name_H-M   'P 1'
#
loop_
_entity.id
_entity.type
_entity.pdbx_description
1 polymer ?
#
loop_
_entity_poly.entity_id
_entity_poly.type
_entity_poly.pdbx_seq_one_letter_code
_entity_poly.pdbx_strand_id
1 'polypeptide(L)'
;LSVVSVYHPSGTSGDERQAFKMVWLEDFQKYVTELRKTRPNLILCGDYNICHEPIDIHDPVRNATNSGFLPEEREWMSLFLESGFTDTFRYFHPEEPHQYTWWSFRANARNNNKGWRIDYCMVSPEVIPLLKDAYILPRC
;
A
#
# COMPACT_ATOMS: atom_id res chain seq x y z
N LEU A 1 -17.28 -0.90 -13.62
CA LEU A 1 -16.40 -0.44 -12.53
C LEU A 1 -16.68 -1.25 -11.27
N SER A 2 -15.68 -1.93 -10.75
CA SER A 2 -15.81 -2.77 -9.55
C SER A 2 -14.82 -2.31 -8.47
N VAL A 3 -15.29 -2.28 -7.23
CA VAL A 3 -14.48 -1.86 -6.07
C VAL A 3 -14.29 -3.06 -5.16
N VAL A 4 -13.03 -3.31 -4.78
CA VAL A 4 -12.67 -4.35 -3.83
C VAL A 4 -12.11 -3.68 -2.58
N SER A 5 -12.63 -4.04 -1.42
CA SER A 5 -12.08 -3.61 -0.14
C SER A 5 -10.96 -4.56 0.26
N VAL A 6 -9.80 -3.99 0.56
CA VAL A 6 -8.56 -4.75 0.82
C VAL A 6 -8.14 -4.59 2.28
N TYR A 7 -7.77 -5.69 2.92
CA TYR A 7 -7.10 -5.66 4.20
C TYR A 7 -6.05 -6.76 4.26
N HIS A 8 -4.80 -6.39 4.13
CA HIS A 8 -3.68 -7.32 4.21
C HIS A 8 -3.26 -7.51 5.66
N PRO A 9 -2.85 -8.72 6.06
CA PRO A 9 -2.41 -8.94 7.44
C PRO A 9 -1.12 -8.21 7.76
N SER A 10 -0.97 -7.85 9.04
CA SER A 10 0.29 -7.32 9.56
C SER A 10 1.24 -8.48 9.86
N GLY A 11 2.54 -8.27 9.64
CA GLY A 11 3.58 -9.23 9.99
C GLY A 11 4.32 -8.91 11.29
N THR A 12 3.82 -7.95 12.08
CA THR A 12 4.55 -7.43 13.24
C THR A 12 4.58 -8.37 14.45
N SER A 13 3.81 -9.46 14.44
CA SER A 13 3.72 -10.39 15.56
C SER A 13 4.69 -11.58 15.45
N GLY A 14 5.82 -11.41 14.77
CA GLY A 14 6.88 -12.40 14.65
C GLY A 14 6.99 -13.04 13.28
N ASP A 15 8.00 -13.91 13.13
CA ASP A 15 8.36 -14.49 11.83
C ASP A 15 7.26 -15.35 11.23
N GLU A 16 6.48 -16.02 12.07
CA GLU A 16 5.35 -16.84 11.61
C GLU A 16 4.26 -15.99 10.96
N ARG A 17 3.95 -14.85 11.56
CA ARG A 17 2.97 -13.91 10.98
C ARG A 17 3.51 -13.26 9.72
N GLN A 18 4.80 -12.98 9.67
CA GLN A 18 5.42 -12.43 8.48
C GLN A 18 5.38 -13.44 7.32
N ALA A 19 5.67 -14.71 7.60
CA ALA A 19 5.57 -15.77 6.59
C ALA A 19 4.13 -15.93 6.08
N PHE A 20 3.15 -15.88 6.98
CA PHE A 20 1.74 -15.91 6.61
C PHE A 20 1.39 -14.74 5.69
N LYS A 21 1.88 -13.54 6.02
CA LYS A 21 1.65 -12.35 5.20
C LYS A 21 2.16 -12.53 3.77
N MET A 22 3.35 -13.09 3.61
CA MET A 22 3.93 -13.28 2.28
C MET A 22 3.12 -14.28 1.44
N VAL A 23 2.60 -15.34 2.07
CA VAL A 23 1.70 -16.28 1.39
C VAL A 23 0.39 -15.59 1.02
N TRP A 24 -0.16 -14.77 1.92
CA TRP A 24 -1.37 -13.98 1.65
C TRP A 24 -1.19 -13.08 0.43
N LEU A 25 -0.04 -12.41 0.32
CA LEU A 25 0.24 -11.50 -0.80
C LEU A 25 0.26 -12.25 -2.13
N GLU A 26 0.84 -13.44 -2.16
CA GLU A 26 0.82 -14.28 -3.37
C GLU A 26 -0.60 -14.69 -3.75
N ASP A 27 -1.39 -15.12 -2.77
CA ASP A 27 -2.78 -15.52 -3.00
C ASP A 27 -3.62 -14.33 -3.47
N PHE A 28 -3.40 -13.16 -2.89
CA PHE A 28 -4.06 -11.93 -3.31
C PHE A 28 -3.73 -11.61 -4.77
N GLN A 29 -2.46 -11.71 -5.16
CA GLN A 29 -2.03 -11.46 -6.54
C GLN A 29 -2.73 -12.40 -7.52
N LYS A 30 -2.82 -13.68 -7.17
CA LYS A 30 -3.52 -14.68 -7.99
C LYS A 30 -5.00 -14.37 -8.11
N TYR A 31 -5.63 -14.02 -7.00
CA TYR A 31 -7.05 -13.67 -6.98
C TYR A 31 -7.34 -12.47 -7.89
N VAL A 32 -6.54 -11.43 -7.77
CA VAL A 32 -6.71 -10.20 -8.56
C VAL A 32 -6.47 -10.48 -10.05
N THR A 33 -5.47 -11.30 -10.37
CA THR A 33 -5.18 -11.68 -11.75
C THR A 33 -6.38 -12.37 -12.40
N GLU A 34 -7.03 -13.29 -11.67
CA GLU A 34 -8.24 -13.95 -12.16
C GLU A 34 -9.42 -13.00 -12.25
N LEU A 35 -9.60 -12.14 -11.24
CA LEU A 35 -10.70 -11.19 -11.21
C LEU A 35 -10.66 -10.23 -12.39
N ARG A 36 -9.48 -9.79 -12.81
CA ARG A 36 -9.31 -8.88 -13.94
C ARG A 36 -9.81 -9.45 -15.25
N LYS A 37 -9.84 -10.76 -15.40
CA LYS A 37 -10.31 -11.40 -16.63
C LYS A 37 -11.79 -11.14 -16.87
N THR A 38 -12.58 -11.03 -15.80
CA THR A 38 -14.02 -10.78 -15.88
C THR A 38 -14.42 -9.38 -15.46
N ARG A 39 -13.55 -8.68 -14.72
CA ARG A 39 -13.78 -7.33 -14.18
C ARG A 39 -12.56 -6.46 -14.44
N PRO A 40 -12.36 -6.00 -15.67
CA PRO A 40 -11.13 -5.25 -16.00
C PRO A 40 -11.04 -3.86 -15.37
N ASN A 41 -12.16 -3.25 -14.99
CA ASN A 41 -12.18 -1.90 -14.41
C ASN A 41 -12.23 -2.00 -12.89
N LEU A 42 -11.07 -2.19 -12.26
CA LEU A 42 -10.95 -2.46 -10.83
C LEU A 42 -10.40 -1.29 -10.05
N ILE A 43 -10.98 -1.08 -8.88
CA ILE A 43 -10.45 -0.21 -7.82
C ILE A 43 -10.23 -1.09 -6.59
N LEU A 44 -9.00 -1.15 -6.09
CA LEU A 44 -8.62 -1.98 -4.94
C LEU A 44 -8.20 -1.05 -3.81
N CYS A 45 -9.12 -0.76 -2.89
CA CYS A 45 -8.90 0.21 -1.82
C CYS A 45 -8.79 -0.46 -0.46
N GLY A 46 -7.85 0.01 0.35
CA GLY A 46 -7.75 -0.41 1.73
C GLY A 46 -6.35 -0.45 2.27
N ASP A 47 -6.18 -1.24 3.32
CA ASP A 47 -4.91 -1.37 4.05
C ASP A 47 -4.07 -2.50 3.47
N TYR A 48 -2.94 -2.13 2.87
CA TYR A 48 -1.99 -3.10 2.29
C TYR A 48 -0.89 -3.49 3.29
N ASN A 49 -0.80 -2.80 4.42
CA ASN A 49 0.22 -3.03 5.45
C ASN A 49 1.66 -3.03 4.91
N ILE A 50 1.90 -2.28 3.86
CA ILE A 50 3.23 -2.12 3.22
C ILE A 50 3.41 -0.66 2.84
N CYS A 51 4.57 -0.08 3.20
CA CYS A 51 5.06 1.15 2.58
C CYS A 51 5.92 0.78 1.39
N HIS A 52 5.67 1.37 0.23
CA HIS A 52 6.36 0.98 -1.00
C HIS A 52 7.79 1.54 -1.08
N GLU A 53 7.94 2.85 -1.00
CA GLU A 53 9.20 3.54 -1.22
C GLU A 53 9.62 4.35 0.01
N PRO A 54 10.91 4.79 0.08
CA PRO A 54 11.37 5.60 1.21
C PRO A 54 10.54 6.87 1.45
N ILE A 55 9.99 7.46 0.40
CA ILE A 55 9.13 8.64 0.51
C ILE A 55 7.82 8.34 1.27
N ASP A 56 7.45 7.07 1.39
CA ASP A 56 6.18 6.63 1.99
C ASP A 56 6.27 6.39 3.49
N ILE A 57 7.43 6.56 4.08
CA ILE A 57 7.66 6.21 5.49
C ILE A 57 8.60 7.21 6.15
N HIS A 58 8.41 7.44 7.45
CA HIS A 58 9.39 8.16 8.24
C HIS A 58 10.60 7.24 8.51
N ASP A 59 11.78 7.81 8.62
CA ASP A 59 13.01 7.06 8.96
C ASP A 59 13.19 5.76 8.14
N PRO A 60 13.28 5.85 6.80
CA PRO A 60 13.35 4.62 5.99
C PRO A 60 14.56 3.74 6.30
N VAL A 61 15.69 4.33 6.68
CA VAL A 61 16.89 3.57 7.04
C VAL A 61 16.65 2.76 8.31
N ARG A 62 16.10 3.40 9.35
CA ARG A 62 15.82 2.74 10.62
C ARG A 62 14.76 1.66 10.50
N ASN A 63 13.78 1.85 9.61
CA ASN A 63 12.68 0.92 9.44
C ASN A 63 12.95 -0.17 8.39
N ALA A 64 14.14 -0.22 7.81
CA ALA A 64 14.45 -1.17 6.74
C ALA A 64 14.35 -2.64 7.15
N THR A 65 14.39 -2.95 8.45
CA THR A 65 14.24 -4.30 8.98
C THR A 65 12.90 -4.53 9.68
N ASN A 66 11.98 -3.59 9.59
CA ASN A 66 10.68 -3.69 10.24
C ASN A 66 9.61 -4.16 9.27
N SER A 67 8.72 -5.05 9.74
CA SER A 67 7.56 -5.50 8.95
C SER A 67 6.74 -4.30 8.49
N GLY A 68 6.33 -4.32 7.24
CA GLY A 68 5.67 -3.22 6.56
C GLY A 68 6.63 -2.45 5.65
N PHE A 69 7.96 -2.58 5.85
CA PHE A 69 8.95 -1.94 5.01
C PHE A 69 10.13 -2.88 4.70
N LEU A 70 9.91 -4.18 4.81
CA LEU A 70 10.94 -5.17 4.47
C LEU A 70 11.20 -5.20 2.97
N PRO A 71 12.43 -5.54 2.55
CA PRO A 71 12.75 -5.59 1.11
C PRO A 71 11.81 -6.47 0.30
N GLU A 72 11.44 -7.63 0.80
CA GLU A 72 10.53 -8.56 0.12
C GLU A 72 9.11 -8.02 -0.01
N GLU A 73 8.66 -7.25 0.97
CA GLU A 73 7.34 -6.59 0.91
C GLU A 73 7.34 -5.47 -0.13
N ARG A 74 8.37 -4.66 -0.13
CA ARG A 74 8.53 -3.57 -1.10
C ARG A 74 8.68 -4.11 -2.52
N GLU A 75 9.39 -5.21 -2.68
CA GLU A 75 9.52 -5.88 -3.97
C GLU A 75 8.17 -6.41 -4.45
N TRP A 76 7.40 -7.03 -3.55
CA TRP A 76 6.05 -7.47 -3.92
C TRP A 76 5.21 -6.31 -4.43
N MET A 77 5.25 -5.17 -3.75
CA MET A 77 4.49 -3.98 -4.16
C MET A 77 4.94 -3.48 -5.54
N SER A 78 6.24 -3.46 -5.80
CA SER A 78 6.78 -3.06 -7.10
C SER A 78 6.27 -3.98 -8.22
N LEU A 79 6.30 -5.30 -7.99
CA LEU A 79 5.82 -6.27 -8.96
C LEU A 79 4.31 -6.18 -9.16
N PHE A 80 3.57 -5.91 -8.08
CA PHE A 80 2.12 -5.72 -8.16
C PHE A 80 1.78 -4.52 -9.04
N LEU A 81 2.47 -3.40 -8.87
CA LEU A 81 2.27 -2.22 -9.70
C LEU A 81 2.68 -2.49 -11.16
N GLU A 82 3.77 -3.21 -11.38
CA GLU A 82 4.21 -3.59 -12.73
C GLU A 82 3.21 -4.50 -13.44
N SER A 83 2.41 -5.26 -12.67
CA SER A 83 1.38 -6.12 -13.25
C SER A 83 0.20 -5.33 -13.83
N GLY A 84 0.18 -4.01 -13.68
CA GLY A 84 -0.80 -3.14 -14.31
C GLY A 84 -1.67 -2.33 -13.37
N PHE A 85 -1.30 -2.21 -12.09
CA PHE A 85 -2.04 -1.35 -11.16
C PHE A 85 -1.29 -0.05 -10.93
N THR A 86 -2.04 1.00 -10.64
CA THR A 86 -1.51 2.33 -10.36
C THR A 86 -1.88 2.74 -8.95
N ASP A 87 -0.88 3.19 -8.19
CA ASP A 87 -1.05 3.85 -6.90
C ASP A 87 -1.56 5.27 -7.19
N THR A 88 -2.84 5.51 -6.95
CA THR A 88 -3.49 6.76 -7.36
C THR A 88 -2.93 7.97 -6.66
N PHE A 89 -2.62 7.87 -5.36
CA PHE A 89 -2.04 9.01 -4.66
C PHE A 89 -0.69 9.40 -5.29
N ARG A 90 0.18 8.42 -5.50
CA ARG A 90 1.52 8.68 -6.05
C ARG A 90 1.47 9.08 -7.52
N TYR A 91 0.43 8.68 -8.24
CA TYR A 91 0.19 9.11 -9.61
C TYR A 91 0.00 10.63 -9.70
N PHE A 92 -0.79 11.21 -8.80
CA PHE A 92 -1.05 12.65 -8.78
C PHE A 92 0.00 13.44 -8.00
N HIS A 93 0.68 12.80 -7.06
CA HIS A 93 1.67 13.44 -6.17
C HIS A 93 2.97 12.63 -6.13
N PRO A 94 3.70 12.54 -7.27
CA PRO A 94 4.82 11.61 -7.40
C PRO A 94 6.00 11.92 -6.48
N GLU A 95 6.15 13.15 -6.01
CA GLU A 95 7.31 13.58 -5.22
C GLU A 95 6.93 14.26 -3.90
N GLU A 96 5.67 14.16 -3.47
CA GLU A 96 5.21 14.81 -2.26
C GLU A 96 5.54 13.96 -1.03
N PRO A 97 6.45 14.42 -0.15
CA PRO A 97 6.83 13.65 1.04
C PRO A 97 5.90 13.92 2.22
N HIS A 98 6.10 13.16 3.30
CA HIS A 98 5.43 13.37 4.59
C HIS A 98 3.91 13.18 4.55
N GLN A 99 3.44 12.37 3.61
CA GLN A 99 2.02 12.05 3.46
C GLN A 99 1.80 10.61 3.91
N TYR A 100 1.15 10.44 5.07
CA TYR A 100 1.01 9.15 5.73
C TYR A 100 -0.44 8.85 6.05
N THR A 101 -0.75 7.55 6.26
CA THR A 101 -2.09 7.08 6.57
C THR A 101 -2.17 6.39 7.94
N TRP A 102 -1.03 6.11 8.56
CA TRP A 102 -0.98 5.44 9.86
C TRP A 102 0.20 5.94 10.70
N TRP A 103 -0.01 6.02 12.00
CA TRP A 103 1.01 6.41 12.99
C TRP A 103 0.88 5.49 14.19
N SER A 104 2.02 5.14 14.78
CA SER A 104 2.04 4.41 16.04
C SER A 104 1.43 5.26 17.16
N PHE A 105 0.86 4.61 18.16
CA PHE A 105 0.41 5.29 19.39
C PHE A 105 1.59 5.67 20.31
N ARG A 106 2.79 5.20 20.00
CA ARG A 106 3.98 5.40 20.84
C ARG A 106 4.74 6.65 20.40
N ALA A 107 5.54 7.18 21.37
CA ALA A 107 6.52 8.25 21.11
C ALA A 107 5.94 9.49 20.43
N ASN A 108 4.65 9.79 20.67
CA ASN A 108 4.00 10.97 20.10
C ASN A 108 4.12 11.03 18.56
N ALA A 109 4.08 9.86 17.91
CA ALA A 109 4.35 9.74 16.47
C ALA A 109 3.41 10.59 15.61
N ARG A 110 2.13 10.68 15.97
CA ARG A 110 1.14 11.45 15.22
C ARG A 110 1.48 12.96 15.22
N ASN A 111 1.78 13.51 16.39
CA ASN A 111 2.11 14.93 16.52
C ASN A 111 3.43 15.26 15.83
N ASN A 112 4.38 14.34 15.80
CA ASN A 112 5.67 14.50 15.14
C ASN A 112 5.65 14.07 13.69
N ASN A 113 4.49 13.65 13.19
CA ASN A 113 4.28 13.13 11.84
C ASN A 113 5.27 12.02 11.44
N LYS A 114 5.54 11.12 12.36
CA LYS A 114 6.37 9.93 12.12
C LYS A 114 5.46 8.79 11.67
N GLY A 115 5.06 8.85 10.43
CA GLY A 115 4.01 8.01 9.91
C GLY A 115 4.45 7.03 8.82
N TRP A 116 3.45 6.26 8.38
CA TRP A 116 3.58 5.23 7.36
C TRP A 116 2.42 5.39 6.38
N ARG A 117 2.68 5.33 5.09
CA ARG A 117 1.61 5.28 4.08
C ARG A 117 1.42 3.82 3.71
N ILE A 118 0.40 3.20 4.30
CA ILE A 118 0.10 1.77 4.13
C ILE A 118 -1.29 1.51 3.55
N ASP A 119 -2.10 2.55 3.41
CA ASP A 119 -3.43 2.46 2.80
C ASP A 119 -3.37 3.06 1.41
N TYR A 120 -3.94 2.35 0.45
CA TYR A 120 -3.85 2.73 -0.96
C TYR A 120 -5.19 2.61 -1.64
N CYS A 121 -5.34 3.37 -2.70
CA CYS A 121 -6.39 3.17 -3.69
C CYS A 121 -5.70 2.83 -5.01
N MET A 122 -5.63 1.55 -5.33
CA MET A 122 -5.00 1.06 -6.56
C MET A 122 -6.05 0.90 -7.63
N VAL A 123 -5.72 1.24 -8.87
CA VAL A 123 -6.66 1.11 -9.99
C VAL A 123 -6.01 0.39 -11.16
N SER A 124 -6.82 -0.34 -11.91
CA SER A 124 -6.41 -0.92 -13.18
C SER A 124 -6.25 0.17 -14.25
N PRO A 125 -5.49 -0.08 -15.33
CA PRO A 125 -5.19 0.96 -16.33
C PRO A 125 -6.44 1.58 -16.97
N GLU A 126 -7.51 0.82 -17.11
CA GLU A 126 -8.75 1.28 -17.73
C GLU A 126 -9.46 2.36 -16.91
N VAL A 127 -9.15 2.45 -15.60
CA VAL A 127 -9.75 3.43 -14.71
C VAL A 127 -9.00 4.77 -14.72
N ILE A 128 -7.72 4.76 -15.11
CA ILE A 128 -6.87 5.97 -15.06
C ILE A 128 -7.53 7.18 -15.76
N PRO A 129 -8.10 7.06 -16.97
CA PRO A 129 -8.73 8.20 -17.63
C PRO A 129 -9.92 8.80 -16.88
N LEU A 130 -10.48 8.07 -15.93
CA LEU A 130 -11.63 8.54 -15.13
C LEU A 130 -11.19 9.26 -13.87
N LEU A 131 -9.90 9.19 -13.50
CA LEU A 131 -9.38 9.81 -12.29
C LEU A 131 -9.25 11.31 -12.45
N LYS A 132 -9.59 12.05 -11.40
CA LYS A 132 -9.41 13.51 -11.34
C LYS A 132 -8.38 13.93 -10.31
N ASP A 133 -8.36 13.24 -9.16
CA ASP A 133 -7.41 13.52 -8.09
C ASP A 133 -7.44 12.37 -7.08
N ALA A 134 -6.40 12.30 -6.25
CA ALA A 134 -6.33 11.44 -5.08
C ALA A 134 -5.48 12.17 -4.04
N TYR A 135 -5.96 12.23 -2.80
CA TYR A 135 -5.23 12.94 -1.74
C TYR A 135 -5.51 12.27 -0.40
N ILE A 136 -4.66 12.59 0.57
CA ILE A 136 -4.79 12.08 1.93
C ILE A 136 -5.32 13.21 2.80
N LEU A 137 -6.40 12.94 3.55
CA LEU A 137 -6.96 13.92 4.47
C LEU A 137 -6.00 14.10 5.65
N PRO A 138 -5.52 15.33 5.91
CA PRO A 138 -4.51 15.54 6.94
C PRO A 138 -5.04 15.34 8.36
N ARG A 139 -6.35 15.39 8.54
CA ARG A 139 -7.01 15.19 9.83
C ARG A 139 -8.35 14.50 9.63
N CYS A 140 -8.63 13.56 10.51
CA CYS A 140 -9.92 12.88 10.58
C CYS A 140 -10.50 13.07 11.98
#